data_8cb9fff1c59e3b92f5f2c26ac91ca3ad
#
_entry.id   8cb9fff1c59e3b92f5f2c26ac91ca3ad
#
_cell.length_a   1.000
_cell.length_b   1.000
_cell.length_c   1.000
_cell.angle_alpha   90.00
_cell.angle_beta   90.00
_cell.angle_gamma   90.00
#
_symmetry.space_group_name_H-M   'P 1'
#
loop_
_entity.id
_entity.type
_entity.pdbx_description
1 polymer ?
#
loop_
_entity_poly.entity_id
_entity_poly.type
_entity_poly.pdbx_seq_one_letter_code
_entity_poly.pdbx_strand_id
1 'polypeptide(L)'
;MQIENYCLFKNEISNWETWSVVFHSINAFEPLVHHILVKENLPVVKLEECKPGTNAVFKAGSYVVKVFAPIESGMNTDNDYFTELFSMERANELGINVPALIAKGEVKDKYLFKYLIMEYAHGTELGDIRNRLTNNDKRFIGKQLRDITDRLNTYCTSFNNVNIKERVLVNKRWNALPDSFVNERLGYVKGLAMNDLVYVHGDLNKDNILVNDNNTLTIIDFADALLAPREYELAVLICEVFDFSQPYLEGFFGIVDLEDITDKCLKGILIHEFGLTIIKDNIGHIDEINNIAVLKSKIYNALKYKSC
;
A
#
# COMPACT_ATOMS: atom_id res chain seq x y z
N MET A 1 -5.38 21.78 43.11
CA MET A 1 -4.35 21.00 42.38
C MET A 1 -4.50 21.37 40.91
N GLN A 2 -3.65 22.26 40.40
CA GLN A 2 -3.66 22.61 39.00
C GLN A 2 -3.25 21.36 38.23
N ILE A 3 -4.15 20.85 37.39
CA ILE A 3 -3.81 19.84 36.40
C ILE A 3 -2.95 20.60 35.36
N GLU A 4 -1.61 20.45 35.49
CA GLU A 4 -0.74 20.84 34.37
C GLU A 4 -1.23 20.07 33.15
N ASN A 5 -1.73 20.80 32.17
CA ASN A 5 -2.05 20.25 30.87
C ASN A 5 -0.73 19.77 30.25
N TYR A 6 -0.34 18.54 30.50
CA TYR A 6 0.86 17.93 29.93
C TYR A 6 0.54 17.63 28.48
N CYS A 7 0.95 18.51 27.59
CA CYS A 7 0.84 18.31 26.14
C CYS A 7 1.83 17.20 25.76
N LEU A 8 1.31 16.05 25.32
CA LEU A 8 2.10 14.89 24.92
C LEU A 8 2.80 15.12 23.57
N PHE A 9 2.12 15.81 22.67
CA PHE A 9 2.62 16.14 21.34
C PHE A 9 2.75 17.65 21.17
N LYS A 10 3.97 18.16 21.04
CA LYS A 10 4.27 19.60 21.11
C LYS A 10 4.32 20.31 19.75
N ASN A 11 4.56 19.56 18.67
CA ASN A 11 4.73 20.13 17.34
C ASN A 11 3.44 20.70 16.79
N GLU A 12 3.54 21.72 15.91
CA GLU A 12 2.40 22.29 15.19
C GLU A 12 2.13 21.48 13.93
N ILE A 13 0.85 21.10 13.74
CA ILE A 13 0.36 20.45 12.52
C ILE A 13 -0.77 21.32 11.97
N SER A 14 -0.63 21.77 10.73
CA SER A 14 -1.62 22.59 10.04
C SER A 14 -1.88 22.16 8.59
N ASN A 15 -1.05 21.27 8.07
CA ASN A 15 -1.11 20.74 6.71
C ASN A 15 -0.17 19.55 6.55
N TRP A 16 -0.11 18.99 5.33
CA TRP A 16 0.79 17.89 5.00
C TRP A 16 2.27 18.22 5.22
N GLU A 17 2.71 19.42 4.84
CA GLU A 17 4.12 19.82 4.96
C GLU A 17 4.58 19.78 6.42
N THR A 18 3.78 20.32 7.35
CA THR A 18 4.10 20.31 8.78
C THR A 18 4.03 18.90 9.40
N TRP A 19 3.15 18.04 8.90
CA TRP A 19 3.09 16.63 9.29
C TRP A 19 4.28 15.85 8.76
N SER A 20 4.64 16.03 7.48
CA SER A 20 5.67 15.25 6.80
C SER A 20 7.08 15.41 7.41
N VAL A 21 7.34 16.48 8.14
CA VAL A 21 8.64 16.68 8.82
C VAL A 21 8.70 16.06 10.21
N VAL A 22 7.58 15.61 10.78
CA VAL A 22 7.54 15.14 12.19
C VAL A 22 7.10 13.69 12.35
N PHE A 23 6.32 13.11 11.43
CA PHE A 23 5.68 11.81 11.63
C PHE A 23 6.65 10.63 11.84
N HIS A 24 7.90 10.74 11.45
CA HIS A 24 8.94 9.74 11.69
C HIS A 24 9.84 10.08 12.89
N SER A 25 9.59 11.19 13.60
CA SER A 25 10.43 11.63 14.72
C SER A 25 10.07 10.92 16.02
N ILE A 26 10.91 10.00 16.49
CA ILE A 26 10.74 9.37 17.79
C ILE A 26 10.60 10.45 18.89
N ASN A 27 11.47 11.47 18.89
CA ASN A 27 11.43 12.52 19.91
C ASN A 27 10.10 13.27 19.97
N ALA A 28 9.42 13.45 18.84
CA ALA A 28 8.13 14.12 18.77
C ALA A 28 7.00 13.24 19.30
N PHE A 29 7.06 11.93 19.09
CA PHE A 29 5.99 10.99 19.37
C PHE A 29 6.20 10.16 20.65
N GLU A 30 7.40 10.07 21.18
CA GLU A 30 7.72 9.21 22.34
C GLU A 30 6.78 9.44 23.54
N PRO A 31 6.46 10.69 23.99
CA PRO A 31 5.52 10.88 25.08
C PRO A 31 4.10 10.40 24.75
N LEU A 32 3.63 10.61 23.51
CA LEU A 32 2.31 10.17 23.06
C LEU A 32 2.24 8.64 22.97
N VAL A 33 3.25 8.00 22.37
CA VAL A 33 3.31 6.53 22.23
C VAL A 33 3.44 5.86 23.60
N HIS A 34 4.26 6.39 24.50
CA HIS A 34 4.36 5.88 25.87
C HIS A 34 3.01 5.99 26.60
N HIS A 35 2.30 7.12 26.45
CA HIS A 35 0.95 7.27 27.02
C HIS A 35 -0.02 6.23 26.45
N ILE A 36 0.02 5.98 25.12
CA ILE A 36 -0.80 4.95 24.46
C ILE A 36 -0.49 3.55 25.05
N LEU A 37 0.80 3.20 25.17
CA LEU A 37 1.20 1.90 25.74
C LEU A 37 0.70 1.73 27.16
N VAL A 38 0.84 2.75 28.03
CA VAL A 38 0.30 2.73 29.40
C VAL A 38 -1.20 2.58 29.42
N LYS A 39 -1.92 3.32 28.57
CA LYS A 39 -3.39 3.26 28.45
C LYS A 39 -3.87 1.85 28.09
N GLU A 40 -3.12 1.15 27.23
CA GLU A 40 -3.45 -0.21 26.78
C GLU A 40 -2.85 -1.31 27.69
N ASN A 41 -2.27 -0.94 28.84
CA ASN A 41 -1.60 -1.84 29.78
C ASN A 41 -0.45 -2.64 29.16
N LEU A 42 0.27 -2.04 28.21
CA LEU A 42 1.44 -2.62 27.55
C LEU A 42 2.75 -2.06 28.15
N PRO A 43 3.85 -2.82 28.07
CA PRO A 43 5.15 -2.37 28.56
C PRO A 43 5.62 -1.11 27.83
N VAL A 44 6.04 -0.10 28.60
CA VAL A 44 6.72 1.07 28.05
C VAL A 44 8.19 0.68 27.80
N VAL A 45 8.59 0.74 26.56
CA VAL A 45 9.93 0.36 26.10
C VAL A 45 10.48 1.44 25.15
N LYS A 46 11.78 1.41 24.92
CA LYS A 46 12.41 2.30 23.94
C LYS A 46 11.81 2.08 22.56
N LEU A 47 11.50 3.19 21.89
CA LEU A 47 11.00 3.16 20.52
C LEU A 47 12.15 2.98 19.52
N GLU A 48 11.87 2.26 18.45
CA GLU A 48 12.74 2.12 17.29
C GLU A 48 12.00 2.65 16.06
N GLU A 49 12.74 3.23 15.11
CA GLU A 49 12.16 3.72 13.85
C GLU A 49 11.71 2.54 12.98
N CYS A 50 10.54 2.70 12.36
CA CYS A 50 10.13 1.88 11.22
C CYS A 50 10.36 2.67 9.93
N LYS A 51 10.33 1.98 8.79
CA LYS A 51 10.41 2.63 7.48
C LYS A 51 9.30 3.68 7.36
N PRO A 52 9.62 4.92 6.96
CA PRO A 52 8.63 5.98 6.88
C PRO A 52 7.58 5.69 5.80
N GLY A 53 6.31 5.90 6.15
CA GLY A 53 5.16 5.88 5.23
C GLY A 53 4.47 7.24 5.22
N THR A 54 3.15 7.26 5.39
CA THR A 54 2.33 8.48 5.54
C THR A 54 1.89 8.74 6.98
N ASN A 55 1.94 7.70 7.81
CA ASN A 55 1.58 7.73 9.23
C ASN A 55 2.81 7.55 10.12
N ALA A 56 2.70 7.95 11.39
CA ALA A 56 3.76 7.76 12.36
C ALA A 56 3.76 6.31 12.85
N VAL A 57 4.83 5.56 12.55
CA VAL A 57 4.94 4.13 12.85
C VAL A 57 6.22 3.87 13.62
N PHE A 58 6.08 3.27 14.81
CA PHE A 58 7.20 2.98 15.70
C PHE A 58 7.14 1.55 16.19
N LYS A 59 8.29 0.88 16.19
CA LYS A 59 8.43 -0.40 16.89
C LYS A 59 8.65 -0.14 18.38
N ALA A 60 7.89 -0.82 19.20
CA ALA A 60 7.94 -0.78 20.66
C ALA A 60 8.09 -2.20 21.22
N GLY A 61 9.33 -2.73 21.23
CA GLY A 61 9.62 -4.10 21.62
C GLY A 61 9.01 -5.12 20.66
N SER A 62 8.04 -5.92 21.12
CA SER A 62 7.30 -6.88 20.28
C SER A 62 6.06 -6.31 19.59
N TYR A 63 5.87 -4.99 19.65
CA TYR A 63 4.72 -4.31 19.07
C TYR A 63 5.14 -3.28 18.02
N VAL A 64 4.19 -2.96 17.14
CA VAL A 64 4.22 -1.76 16.28
C VAL A 64 3.08 -0.86 16.70
N VAL A 65 3.37 0.41 16.96
CA VAL A 65 2.36 1.45 17.21
C VAL A 65 2.28 2.34 16.00
N LYS A 66 1.14 2.32 15.31
CA LYS A 66 0.81 3.20 14.19
C LYS A 66 -0.11 4.29 14.68
N VAL A 67 0.33 5.54 14.58
CA VAL A 67 -0.43 6.74 14.91
C VAL A 67 -0.79 7.45 13.61
N PHE A 68 -2.08 7.56 13.35
CA PHE A 68 -2.59 8.18 12.13
C PHE A 68 -2.43 9.70 12.17
N ALA A 69 -2.16 10.27 11.00
CA ALA A 69 -2.08 11.71 10.84
C ALA A 69 -3.37 12.38 11.35
N PRO A 70 -3.32 13.42 12.16
CA PRO A 70 -4.53 14.11 12.60
C PRO A 70 -5.16 14.89 11.44
N ILE A 71 -6.45 15.21 11.57
CA ILE A 71 -7.22 15.87 10.49
C ILE A 71 -6.61 17.21 10.06
N GLU A 72 -5.92 17.89 10.96
CA GLU A 72 -5.23 19.15 10.70
C GLU A 72 -4.07 19.00 9.68
N SER A 73 -3.59 17.79 9.48
CA SER A 73 -2.62 17.47 8.41
C SER A 73 -3.20 17.57 7.00
N GLY A 74 -4.52 17.60 6.88
CA GLY A 74 -5.23 17.52 5.60
C GLY A 74 -5.44 16.09 5.08
N MET A 75 -5.00 15.08 5.85
CA MET A 75 -5.23 13.66 5.53
C MET A 75 -6.65 13.22 5.91
N ASN A 76 -7.18 12.22 5.20
CA ASN A 76 -8.48 11.64 5.51
C ASN A 76 -8.36 10.54 6.58
N THR A 77 -7.94 10.97 7.77
CA THR A 77 -7.58 10.11 8.91
C THR A 77 -8.62 9.04 9.23
N ASP A 78 -9.90 9.42 9.25
CA ASP A 78 -10.98 8.49 9.59
C ASP A 78 -11.11 7.40 8.53
N ASN A 79 -11.02 7.78 7.26
CA ASN A 79 -11.07 6.81 6.18
C ASN A 79 -9.90 5.82 6.26
N ASP A 80 -8.69 6.32 6.43
CA ASP A 80 -7.47 5.49 6.46
C ASP A 80 -7.47 4.55 7.67
N TYR A 81 -7.84 5.07 8.87
CA TYR A 81 -7.94 4.28 10.09
C TYR A 81 -8.98 3.16 9.98
N PHE A 82 -10.20 3.48 9.53
CA PHE A 82 -11.26 2.46 9.42
C PHE A 82 -11.01 1.50 8.26
N THR A 83 -10.40 1.96 7.18
CA THR A 83 -9.97 1.10 6.06
C THR A 83 -8.97 0.06 6.52
N GLU A 84 -7.94 0.46 7.28
CA GLU A 84 -6.93 -0.46 7.77
C GLU A 84 -7.52 -1.48 8.76
N LEU A 85 -8.37 -1.04 9.70
CA LEU A 85 -9.06 -1.93 10.62
C LEU A 85 -9.90 -3.00 9.91
N PHE A 86 -10.78 -2.56 9.01
CA PHE A 86 -11.62 -3.47 8.24
C PHE A 86 -10.76 -4.48 7.46
N SER A 87 -9.69 -4.00 6.85
CA SER A 87 -8.82 -4.79 5.99
C SER A 87 -8.02 -5.84 6.76
N MET A 88 -7.50 -5.49 7.94
CA MET A 88 -6.80 -6.44 8.81
C MET A 88 -7.75 -7.53 9.32
N GLU A 89 -8.97 -7.16 9.76
CA GLU A 89 -10.00 -8.10 10.20
C GLU A 89 -10.36 -9.06 9.04
N ARG A 90 -10.64 -8.52 7.85
CA ARG A 90 -10.93 -9.31 6.65
C ARG A 90 -9.79 -10.25 6.26
N ALA A 91 -8.56 -9.76 6.22
CA ALA A 91 -7.40 -10.58 5.85
C ALA A 91 -7.21 -11.73 6.83
N ASN A 92 -7.38 -11.48 8.14
CA ASN A 92 -7.32 -12.50 9.17
C ASN A 92 -8.44 -13.55 9.01
N GLU A 93 -9.69 -13.14 8.76
CA GLU A 93 -10.83 -14.04 8.50
C GLU A 93 -10.59 -14.92 7.27
N LEU A 94 -9.92 -14.38 6.25
CA LEU A 94 -9.53 -15.12 5.05
C LEU A 94 -8.28 -16.00 5.25
N GLY A 95 -7.72 -16.05 6.45
CA GLY A 95 -6.52 -16.84 6.77
C GLY A 95 -5.26 -16.34 6.08
N ILE A 96 -5.19 -15.04 5.77
CA ILE A 96 -3.98 -14.39 5.26
C ILE A 96 -3.13 -13.98 6.44
N ASN A 97 -1.83 -14.22 6.34
CA ASN A 97 -0.90 -13.88 7.40
C ASN A 97 -0.70 -12.36 7.45
N VAL A 98 -1.18 -11.75 8.52
CA VAL A 98 -1.09 -10.32 8.82
C VAL A 98 -0.70 -10.14 10.28
N PRO A 99 -0.10 -9.00 10.69
CA PRO A 99 0.17 -8.73 12.10
C PRO A 99 -1.12 -8.81 12.93
N ALA A 100 -1.07 -9.46 14.09
CA ALA A 100 -2.23 -9.50 14.98
C ALA A 100 -2.52 -8.08 15.53
N LEU A 101 -3.78 -7.65 15.47
CA LEU A 101 -4.23 -6.42 16.10
C LEU A 101 -4.31 -6.64 17.62
N ILE A 102 -3.55 -5.86 18.39
CA ILE A 102 -3.47 -5.95 19.85
C ILE A 102 -4.42 -4.95 20.50
N ALA A 103 -4.39 -3.69 20.03
CA ALA A 103 -5.28 -2.64 20.54
C ALA A 103 -5.56 -1.60 19.46
N LYS A 104 -6.65 -0.86 19.65
CA LYS A 104 -7.07 0.25 18.82
C LYS A 104 -7.73 1.32 19.66
N GLY A 105 -7.57 2.59 19.27
CA GLY A 105 -8.21 3.67 20.00
C GLY A 105 -7.82 5.06 19.50
N GLU A 106 -8.09 6.02 20.38
CA GLU A 106 -7.75 7.42 20.15
C GLU A 106 -7.20 8.08 21.41
N VAL A 107 -6.37 9.10 21.23
CA VAL A 107 -5.88 9.99 22.29
C VAL A 107 -6.20 11.41 21.88
N LYS A 108 -6.94 12.11 22.75
CA LYS A 108 -7.18 13.55 22.63
C LYS A 108 -6.12 14.29 23.44
N ASP A 109 -5.21 14.93 22.73
CA ASP A 109 -4.18 15.81 23.27
C ASP A 109 -4.33 17.19 22.61
N LYS A 110 -3.28 17.77 22.09
CA LYS A 110 -3.34 18.96 21.22
C LYS A 110 -4.17 18.71 19.95
N TYR A 111 -4.05 17.50 19.42
CA TYR A 111 -4.83 16.97 18.31
C TYR A 111 -5.54 15.69 18.72
N LEU A 112 -6.50 15.23 17.92
CA LEU A 112 -7.08 13.91 18.07
C LEU A 112 -6.25 12.90 17.23
N PHE A 113 -5.51 12.05 17.92
CA PHE A 113 -4.72 10.99 17.31
C PHE A 113 -5.44 9.65 17.40
N LYS A 114 -5.70 9.00 16.29
CA LYS A 114 -6.12 7.60 16.23
C LYS A 114 -4.90 6.70 16.16
N TYR A 115 -4.97 5.52 16.76
CA TYR A 115 -3.85 4.59 16.73
C TYR A 115 -4.29 3.14 16.61
N LEU A 116 -3.37 2.33 16.06
CA LEU A 116 -3.40 0.88 16.11
C LEU A 116 -2.12 0.39 16.79
N ILE A 117 -2.27 -0.66 17.62
CA ILE A 117 -1.14 -1.42 18.14
C ILE A 117 -1.25 -2.81 17.55
N MET A 118 -0.20 -3.25 16.89
CA MET A 118 -0.11 -4.53 16.23
C MET A 118 1.09 -5.32 16.77
N GLU A 119 1.05 -6.63 16.64
CA GLU A 119 2.24 -7.45 16.84
C GLU A 119 3.32 -7.06 15.81
N TYR A 120 4.59 -7.04 16.24
CA TYR A 120 5.70 -6.83 15.33
C TYR A 120 5.88 -8.07 14.44
N ALA A 121 5.59 -7.94 13.16
CA ALA A 121 5.80 -9.00 12.20
C ALA A 121 7.30 -9.15 11.88
N HIS A 122 7.84 -10.33 12.13
CA HIS A 122 9.21 -10.65 11.78
C HIS A 122 9.32 -11.04 10.31
N GLY A 123 10.29 -10.46 9.63
CA GLY A 123 10.58 -10.72 8.22
C GLY A 123 11.41 -9.58 7.62
N THR A 124 11.84 -9.79 6.39
CA THR A 124 12.52 -8.77 5.59
C THR A 124 11.58 -8.35 4.46
N GLU A 125 11.51 -7.06 4.17
CA GLU A 125 10.74 -6.57 3.03
C GLU A 125 11.20 -7.26 1.73
N LEU A 126 10.26 -7.69 0.92
CA LEU A 126 10.57 -8.39 -0.33
C LEU A 126 11.45 -7.52 -1.25
N GLY A 127 11.27 -6.19 -1.20
CA GLY A 127 12.11 -5.24 -1.92
C GLY A 127 13.60 -5.37 -1.63
N ASP A 128 13.97 -5.64 -0.39
CA ASP A 128 15.36 -5.74 0.06
C ASP A 128 16.04 -7.05 -0.31
N ILE A 129 15.26 -8.12 -0.50
CA ILE A 129 15.80 -9.47 -0.74
C ILE A 129 15.57 -9.99 -2.16
N ARG A 130 14.64 -9.42 -2.94
CA ARG A 130 14.19 -9.97 -4.23
C ARG A 130 15.31 -10.28 -5.21
N ASN A 131 16.40 -9.49 -5.19
CA ASN A 131 17.56 -9.68 -6.07
C ASN A 131 18.48 -10.85 -5.65
N ARG A 132 18.31 -11.36 -4.41
CA ARG A 132 19.08 -12.48 -3.86
C ARG A 132 18.31 -13.80 -3.90
N LEU A 133 17.01 -13.75 -4.22
CA LEU A 133 16.15 -14.91 -4.29
C LEU A 133 16.47 -15.77 -5.53
N THR A 134 16.45 -17.09 -5.34
CA THR A 134 16.57 -18.04 -6.45
C THR A 134 15.31 -18.02 -7.31
N ASN A 135 15.39 -18.55 -8.54
CA ASN A 135 14.22 -18.67 -9.40
C ASN A 135 13.11 -19.56 -8.78
N ASN A 136 13.48 -20.55 -7.96
CA ASN A 136 12.51 -21.38 -7.26
C ASN A 136 11.81 -20.60 -6.14
N ASP A 137 12.55 -19.78 -5.37
CA ASP A 137 11.95 -18.92 -4.35
C ASP A 137 10.99 -17.91 -4.99
N LYS A 138 11.38 -17.31 -6.11
CA LYS A 138 10.53 -16.37 -6.87
C LYS A 138 9.24 -17.05 -7.33
N ARG A 139 9.29 -18.27 -7.88
CA ARG A 139 8.09 -19.03 -8.25
C ARG A 139 7.22 -19.34 -7.03
N PHE A 140 7.83 -19.70 -5.93
CA PHE A 140 7.11 -20.02 -4.71
C PHE A 140 6.40 -18.78 -4.15
N ILE A 141 7.08 -17.64 -4.08
CA ILE A 141 6.50 -16.35 -3.66
C ILE A 141 5.39 -15.93 -4.63
N GLY A 142 5.60 -16.04 -5.94
CA GLY A 142 4.57 -15.75 -6.93
C GLY A 142 3.29 -16.57 -6.71
N LYS A 143 3.44 -17.88 -6.41
CA LYS A 143 2.31 -18.76 -6.09
C LYS A 143 1.59 -18.36 -4.79
N GLN A 144 2.34 -17.98 -3.75
CA GLN A 144 1.73 -17.49 -2.51
C GLN A 144 0.95 -16.19 -2.74
N LEU A 145 1.52 -15.23 -3.51
CA LEU A 145 0.84 -13.98 -3.83
C LEU A 145 -0.43 -14.22 -4.64
N ARG A 146 -0.43 -15.20 -5.55
CA ARG A 146 -1.65 -15.62 -6.23
C ARG A 146 -2.69 -16.10 -5.25
N ASP A 147 -2.34 -17.03 -4.34
CA ASP A 147 -3.26 -17.56 -3.34
C ASP A 147 -3.80 -16.45 -2.40
N ILE A 148 -2.95 -15.52 -1.99
CA ILE A 148 -3.33 -14.36 -1.19
C ILE A 148 -4.32 -13.47 -1.96
N THR A 149 -3.98 -13.09 -3.20
CA THR A 149 -4.85 -12.22 -4.00
C THR A 149 -6.15 -12.90 -4.43
N ASP A 150 -6.15 -14.20 -4.71
CA ASP A 150 -7.37 -14.94 -5.04
C ASP A 150 -8.35 -14.97 -3.85
N ARG A 151 -7.85 -14.97 -2.61
CA ARG A 151 -8.66 -14.85 -1.39
C ARG A 151 -9.09 -13.40 -1.10
N LEU A 152 -8.17 -12.43 -1.23
CA LEU A 152 -8.45 -11.02 -0.97
C LEU A 152 -9.38 -10.40 -2.01
N ASN A 153 -9.06 -10.57 -3.30
CA ASN A 153 -9.75 -9.93 -4.41
C ASN A 153 -11.12 -10.59 -4.69
N THR A 154 -11.93 -10.65 -3.66
CA THR A 154 -13.30 -11.16 -3.71
C THR A 154 -14.28 -10.05 -3.36
N TYR A 155 -15.55 -10.27 -3.70
CA TYR A 155 -16.60 -9.30 -3.40
C TYR A 155 -16.69 -9.04 -1.89
N CYS A 156 -16.88 -7.78 -1.52
CA CYS A 156 -17.31 -7.38 -0.20
C CYS A 156 -18.17 -6.11 -0.28
N THR A 157 -18.86 -5.80 0.80
CA THR A 157 -19.62 -4.55 0.92
C THR A 157 -18.67 -3.36 0.98
N SER A 158 -19.15 -2.17 0.62
CA SER A 158 -18.37 -0.93 0.77
C SER A 158 -17.96 -0.74 2.23
N PHE A 159 -16.68 -0.48 2.45
CA PHE A 159 -16.06 -0.35 3.78
C PHE A 159 -15.39 1.01 3.99
N ASN A 160 -15.29 1.82 2.94
CA ASN A 160 -14.76 3.17 3.00
C ASN A 160 -15.44 4.10 2.00
N ASN A 161 -15.03 5.36 1.97
CA ASN A 161 -15.63 6.39 1.12
C ASN A 161 -14.96 6.52 -0.26
N VAL A 162 -14.11 5.57 -0.66
CA VAL A 162 -13.39 5.64 -1.93
C VAL A 162 -14.29 5.16 -3.07
N ASN A 163 -14.60 6.07 -3.99
CA ASN A 163 -15.28 5.74 -5.24
C ASN A 163 -14.22 5.67 -6.36
N ILE A 164 -13.87 4.46 -6.80
CA ILE A 164 -12.85 4.26 -7.83
C ILE A 164 -13.20 4.98 -9.15
N LYS A 165 -14.47 4.98 -9.56
CA LYS A 165 -14.90 5.63 -10.82
C LYS A 165 -14.65 7.14 -10.81
N GLU A 166 -14.89 7.79 -9.68
CA GLU A 166 -14.60 9.21 -9.51
C GLU A 166 -13.09 9.45 -9.39
N ARG A 167 -12.42 8.66 -8.56
CA ARG A 167 -10.96 8.78 -8.30
C ARG A 167 -10.14 8.72 -9.58
N VAL A 168 -10.41 7.76 -10.48
CA VAL A 168 -9.70 7.65 -11.77
C VAL A 168 -9.90 8.84 -12.69
N LEU A 169 -11.08 9.49 -12.65
CA LEU A 169 -11.40 10.62 -13.53
C LEU A 169 -10.76 11.93 -13.06
N VAL A 170 -10.61 12.12 -11.72
CA VAL A 170 -10.11 13.39 -11.14
C VAL A 170 -8.61 13.36 -10.83
N ASN A 171 -7.93 12.23 -11.07
CA ASN A 171 -6.51 12.04 -10.75
C ASN A 171 -5.61 12.99 -11.57
N LYS A 172 -5.17 14.08 -10.95
CA LYS A 172 -4.34 15.12 -11.58
C LYS A 172 -2.87 14.72 -11.79
N ARG A 173 -2.41 13.60 -11.20
CA ARG A 173 -1.03 13.12 -11.39
C ARG A 173 -0.73 12.90 -12.88
N TRP A 174 -1.72 12.48 -13.65
CA TRP A 174 -1.61 12.25 -15.09
C TRP A 174 -1.30 13.49 -15.91
N ASN A 175 -1.53 14.70 -15.37
CA ASN A 175 -1.23 15.98 -16.07
C ASN A 175 0.28 16.20 -16.31
N ALA A 176 1.15 15.33 -15.79
CA ALA A 176 2.58 15.35 -16.12
C ALA A 176 2.89 14.67 -17.47
N LEU A 177 1.91 14.01 -18.09
CA LEU A 177 2.01 13.47 -19.46
C LEU A 177 1.43 14.43 -20.48
N PRO A 178 1.75 14.29 -21.79
CA PRO A 178 1.16 15.13 -22.85
C PRO A 178 -0.37 15.07 -22.85
N ASP A 179 -1.01 16.18 -23.21
CA ASP A 179 -2.47 16.30 -23.27
C ASP A 179 -3.12 15.21 -24.16
N SER A 180 -2.43 14.79 -25.22
CA SER A 180 -2.89 13.70 -26.10
C SER A 180 -3.05 12.39 -25.33
N PHE A 181 -2.07 12.03 -24.47
CA PHE A 181 -2.14 10.86 -23.63
C PHE A 181 -3.23 10.99 -22.55
N VAL A 182 -3.31 12.14 -21.90
CA VAL A 182 -4.31 12.40 -20.85
C VAL A 182 -5.73 12.25 -21.41
N ASN A 183 -5.99 12.82 -22.59
CA ASN A 183 -7.29 12.72 -23.25
C ASN A 183 -7.61 11.27 -23.70
N GLU A 184 -6.62 10.56 -24.25
CA GLU A 184 -6.79 9.14 -24.65
C GLU A 184 -7.08 8.27 -23.41
N ARG A 185 -6.33 8.46 -22.31
CA ARG A 185 -6.59 7.79 -21.03
C ARG A 185 -7.99 8.08 -20.51
N LEU A 186 -8.41 9.34 -20.49
CA LEU A 186 -9.77 9.71 -20.06
C LEU A 186 -10.84 9.05 -20.91
N GLY A 187 -10.64 8.96 -22.22
CA GLY A 187 -11.51 8.20 -23.13
C GLY A 187 -11.56 6.72 -22.77
N TYR A 188 -10.39 6.12 -22.55
CA TYR A 188 -10.26 4.71 -22.16
C TYR A 188 -10.99 4.42 -20.83
N VAL A 189 -10.72 5.16 -19.77
CA VAL A 189 -11.31 4.90 -18.44
C VAL A 189 -12.81 5.19 -18.41
N LYS A 190 -13.32 6.14 -19.20
CA LYS A 190 -14.77 6.37 -19.34
C LYS A 190 -15.48 5.21 -20.03
N GLY A 191 -14.80 4.53 -20.95
CA GLY A 191 -15.32 3.36 -21.66
C GLY A 191 -15.26 2.07 -20.84
N LEU A 192 -14.54 2.03 -19.70
CA LEU A 192 -14.44 0.83 -18.88
C LEU A 192 -15.74 0.55 -18.11
N ALA A 193 -16.25 -0.66 -18.28
CA ALA A 193 -17.30 -1.21 -17.43
C ALA A 193 -16.68 -1.59 -16.07
N MET A 194 -16.74 -0.70 -15.09
CA MET A 194 -16.28 -0.98 -13.71
C MET A 194 -17.44 -1.55 -12.87
N ASN A 195 -17.93 -2.73 -13.23
CA ASN A 195 -19.07 -3.36 -12.57
C ASN A 195 -18.65 -4.46 -11.60
N ASP A 196 -17.55 -5.14 -11.89
CA ASP A 196 -17.05 -6.26 -11.08
C ASP A 196 -15.93 -5.78 -10.14
N LEU A 197 -16.31 -4.91 -9.20
CA LEU A 197 -15.40 -4.41 -8.19
C LEU A 197 -15.20 -5.47 -7.10
N VAL A 198 -13.95 -5.69 -6.76
CA VAL A 198 -13.53 -6.57 -5.66
C VAL A 198 -12.72 -5.77 -4.65
N TYR A 199 -12.56 -6.32 -3.46
CA TYR A 199 -11.58 -5.79 -2.54
C TYR A 199 -10.18 -5.90 -3.15
N VAL A 200 -9.39 -4.84 -3.08
CA VAL A 200 -7.96 -4.83 -3.39
C VAL A 200 -7.21 -4.15 -2.24
N HIS A 201 -5.98 -4.58 -1.99
CA HIS A 201 -5.12 -3.98 -0.98
C HIS A 201 -4.80 -2.50 -1.31
N GLY A 202 -4.69 -2.20 -2.60
CA GLY A 202 -4.50 -0.85 -3.10
C GLY A 202 -3.05 -0.39 -3.16
N ASP A 203 -2.18 -0.95 -2.31
CA ASP A 203 -0.74 -0.68 -2.29
C ASP A 203 0.07 -1.96 -1.96
N LEU A 204 -0.26 -3.09 -2.62
CA LEU A 204 0.45 -4.36 -2.42
C LEU A 204 1.80 -4.35 -3.15
N ASN A 205 2.66 -3.43 -2.75
CA ASN A 205 4.01 -3.25 -3.29
C ASN A 205 5.04 -4.14 -2.55
N LYS A 206 6.28 -4.13 -3.02
CA LYS A 206 7.38 -4.96 -2.49
C LYS A 206 7.79 -4.63 -1.04
N ASP A 207 7.45 -3.44 -0.54
CA ASP A 207 7.80 -2.96 0.80
C ASP A 207 6.70 -3.35 1.82
N ASN A 208 5.47 -3.63 1.34
CA ASN A 208 4.33 -4.08 2.14
C ASN A 208 4.20 -5.62 2.21
N ILE A 209 5.19 -6.34 1.69
CA ILE A 209 5.28 -7.80 1.74
C ILE A 209 6.53 -8.20 2.53
N LEU A 210 6.34 -8.73 3.74
CA LEU A 210 7.43 -9.26 4.55
C LEU A 210 7.63 -10.74 4.25
N VAL A 211 8.87 -11.16 4.12
CA VAL A 211 9.28 -12.54 3.85
C VAL A 211 10.08 -13.04 5.05
N ASN A 212 9.64 -14.14 5.67
CA ASN A 212 10.38 -14.77 6.75
C ASN A 212 11.40 -15.79 6.21
N ASP A 213 12.18 -16.40 7.13
CA ASP A 213 13.24 -17.36 6.78
C ASP A 213 12.73 -18.61 6.03
N ASN A 214 11.44 -18.91 6.11
CA ASN A 214 10.80 -20.04 5.40
C ASN A 214 10.12 -19.59 4.10
N ASN A 215 10.40 -18.39 3.61
CA ASN A 215 9.74 -17.74 2.47
C ASN A 215 8.21 -17.62 2.63
N THR A 216 7.67 -17.63 3.85
CA THR A 216 6.25 -17.34 4.11
C THR A 216 6.04 -15.84 4.13
N LEU A 217 4.94 -15.39 3.52
CA LEU A 217 4.63 -13.97 3.38
C LEU A 217 3.75 -13.48 4.52
N THR A 218 4.01 -12.26 4.98
CA THR A 218 3.12 -11.47 5.84
C THR A 218 2.82 -10.16 5.13
N ILE A 219 1.53 -9.83 5.03
CA ILE A 219 1.09 -8.58 4.36
C ILE A 219 0.83 -7.52 5.42
N ILE A 220 1.26 -6.30 5.14
CA ILE A 220 1.14 -5.14 6.04
C ILE A 220 0.62 -3.92 5.31
N ASP A 221 0.18 -2.90 6.06
CA ASP A 221 -0.21 -1.56 5.58
C ASP A 221 -1.39 -1.54 4.61
N PHE A 222 -2.57 -1.71 5.16
CA PHE A 222 -3.84 -1.83 4.41
C PHE A 222 -4.61 -0.50 4.27
N ALA A 223 -4.02 0.65 4.62
CA ALA A 223 -4.75 1.93 4.65
C ALA A 223 -5.25 2.39 3.27
N ASP A 224 -4.62 1.94 2.19
CA ASP A 224 -4.99 2.25 0.80
C ASP A 224 -5.99 1.29 0.16
N ALA A 225 -6.50 0.30 0.92
CA ALA A 225 -7.43 -0.69 0.39
C ALA A 225 -8.74 -0.04 -0.12
N LEU A 226 -9.26 -0.58 -1.20
CA LEU A 226 -10.48 -0.06 -1.84
C LEU A 226 -11.22 -1.15 -2.63
N LEU A 227 -12.42 -0.80 -3.12
CA LEU A 227 -13.11 -1.58 -4.13
C LEU A 227 -12.68 -1.14 -5.52
N ALA A 228 -12.05 -2.04 -6.28
CA ALA A 228 -11.56 -1.78 -7.63
C ALA A 228 -11.62 -3.05 -8.50
N PRO A 229 -11.45 -2.93 -9.84
CA PRO A 229 -11.16 -4.09 -10.68
C PRO A 229 -9.85 -4.78 -10.22
N ARG A 230 -9.76 -6.11 -10.34
CA ARG A 230 -8.58 -6.90 -9.94
C ARG A 230 -7.28 -6.41 -10.57
N GLU A 231 -7.35 -5.85 -11.76
CA GLU A 231 -6.21 -5.34 -12.49
C GLU A 231 -5.52 -4.17 -11.78
N TYR A 232 -6.23 -3.48 -10.88
CA TYR A 232 -5.65 -2.45 -10.02
C TYR A 232 -4.48 -3.00 -9.20
N GLU A 233 -4.67 -4.14 -8.55
CA GLU A 233 -3.65 -4.85 -7.78
C GLU A 233 -2.57 -5.45 -8.68
N LEU A 234 -2.98 -6.05 -9.83
CA LEU A 234 -2.05 -6.71 -10.75
C LEU A 234 -0.99 -5.76 -11.31
N ALA A 235 -1.31 -4.48 -11.52
CA ALA A 235 -0.34 -3.50 -12.01
C ALA A 235 0.84 -3.34 -11.04
N VAL A 236 0.57 -3.23 -9.75
CA VAL A 236 1.59 -3.12 -8.71
C VAL A 236 2.40 -4.41 -8.62
N LEU A 237 1.73 -5.55 -8.59
CA LEU A 237 2.40 -6.86 -8.53
C LEU A 237 3.34 -7.08 -9.72
N ILE A 238 2.88 -6.84 -10.93
CA ILE A 238 3.68 -7.08 -12.16
C ILE A 238 4.87 -6.12 -12.23
N CYS A 239 4.63 -4.83 -11.99
CA CYS A 239 5.64 -3.80 -12.19
C CYS A 239 6.61 -3.67 -11.01
N GLU A 240 6.10 -3.63 -9.76
CA GLU A 240 6.90 -3.29 -8.60
C GLU A 240 7.39 -4.53 -7.83
N VAL A 241 6.52 -5.54 -7.67
CA VAL A 241 6.86 -6.74 -6.90
C VAL A 241 7.65 -7.72 -7.74
N PHE A 242 7.15 -8.07 -8.91
CA PHE A 242 7.80 -9.06 -9.79
C PHE A 242 8.89 -8.43 -10.65
N ASP A 243 8.87 -7.10 -10.84
CA ASP A 243 9.78 -6.40 -11.75
C ASP A 243 9.87 -7.09 -13.12
N PHE A 244 8.71 -7.54 -13.63
CA PHE A 244 8.55 -8.30 -14.89
C PHE A 244 9.31 -9.64 -14.92
N SER A 245 9.84 -10.12 -13.81
CA SER A 245 10.67 -11.33 -13.73
C SER A 245 9.85 -12.59 -14.00
N GLN A 246 10.26 -13.35 -15.02
CA GLN A 246 9.58 -14.57 -15.48
C GLN A 246 9.29 -15.59 -14.37
N PRO A 247 10.21 -15.92 -13.43
CA PRO A 247 9.91 -16.87 -12.37
C PRO A 247 8.74 -16.45 -11.47
N TYR A 248 8.60 -15.18 -11.14
CA TYR A 248 7.43 -14.70 -10.38
C TYR A 248 6.14 -14.83 -11.20
N LEU A 249 6.19 -14.44 -12.49
CA LEU A 249 5.04 -14.54 -13.40
C LEU A 249 4.58 -15.99 -13.56
N GLU A 250 5.51 -16.93 -13.73
CA GLU A 250 5.22 -18.38 -13.78
C GLU A 250 4.55 -18.86 -12.49
N GLY A 251 5.08 -18.44 -11.34
CA GLY A 251 4.49 -18.79 -10.05
C GLY A 251 3.09 -18.23 -9.88
N PHE A 252 2.86 -17.00 -10.29
CA PHE A 252 1.60 -16.29 -10.12
C PHE A 252 0.55 -16.71 -11.16
N PHE A 253 0.88 -16.69 -12.45
CA PHE A 253 -0.08 -16.96 -13.53
C PHE A 253 -0.13 -18.43 -13.93
N GLY A 254 0.90 -19.22 -13.63
CA GLY A 254 1.07 -20.58 -14.15
C GLY A 254 1.50 -20.54 -15.62
N ILE A 255 0.53 -20.46 -16.52
CA ILE A 255 0.81 -20.25 -17.95
C ILE A 255 0.96 -18.73 -18.18
N VAL A 256 2.11 -18.33 -18.77
CA VAL A 256 2.42 -16.94 -19.04
C VAL A 256 2.00 -16.59 -20.47
N ASP A 257 0.84 -15.96 -20.59
CA ASP A 257 0.38 -15.34 -21.83
C ASP A 257 0.76 -13.84 -21.79
N LEU A 258 1.77 -13.47 -22.57
CA LEU A 258 2.32 -12.11 -22.55
C LEU A 258 1.31 -11.05 -22.99
N GLU A 259 0.44 -11.36 -23.95
CA GLU A 259 -0.57 -10.40 -24.44
C GLU A 259 -1.63 -10.15 -23.36
N ASP A 260 -2.19 -11.22 -22.77
CA ASP A 260 -3.19 -11.13 -21.70
C ASP A 260 -2.62 -10.39 -20.48
N ILE A 261 -1.39 -10.71 -20.06
CA ILE A 261 -0.73 -10.05 -18.92
C ILE A 261 -0.46 -8.57 -19.24
N THR A 262 -0.05 -8.25 -20.47
CA THR A 262 0.14 -6.87 -20.92
C THR A 262 -1.14 -6.06 -20.82
N ASP A 263 -2.26 -6.60 -21.28
CA ASP A 263 -3.55 -5.93 -21.27
C ASP A 263 -4.07 -5.72 -19.85
N LYS A 264 -3.91 -6.71 -18.98
CA LYS A 264 -4.26 -6.59 -17.54
C LYS A 264 -3.39 -5.55 -16.83
N CYS A 265 -2.07 -5.58 -17.06
CA CYS A 265 -1.13 -4.62 -16.50
C CYS A 265 -1.45 -3.19 -16.96
N LEU A 266 -1.64 -3.00 -18.27
CA LEU A 266 -2.02 -1.71 -18.85
C LEU A 266 -3.32 -1.18 -18.23
N LYS A 267 -4.38 -1.99 -18.19
CA LYS A 267 -5.66 -1.62 -17.56
C LYS A 267 -5.43 -1.19 -16.12
N GLY A 268 -4.70 -1.99 -15.35
CA GLY A 268 -4.39 -1.71 -13.94
C GLY A 268 -3.68 -0.38 -13.78
N ILE A 269 -2.60 -0.13 -14.52
CA ILE A 269 -1.84 1.13 -14.49
C ILE A 269 -2.75 2.33 -14.80
N LEU A 270 -3.58 2.25 -15.84
CA LEU A 270 -4.42 3.37 -16.28
C LEU A 270 -5.51 3.75 -15.27
N ILE A 271 -5.91 2.83 -14.39
CA ILE A 271 -6.90 3.08 -13.32
C ILE A 271 -6.26 3.26 -11.95
N HIS A 272 -4.96 3.01 -11.77
CA HIS A 272 -4.29 3.11 -10.48
C HIS A 272 -4.08 4.57 -10.05
N GLU A 273 -4.23 4.85 -8.74
CA GLU A 273 -3.94 6.18 -8.16
C GLU A 273 -2.51 6.60 -8.46
N PHE A 274 -1.57 5.70 -8.28
CA PHE A 274 -0.13 5.91 -8.50
C PHE A 274 0.35 5.41 -9.89
N GLY A 275 -0.56 5.24 -10.86
CA GLY A 275 -0.22 4.68 -12.17
C GLY A 275 0.92 5.41 -12.88
N LEU A 276 0.98 6.76 -12.76
CA LEU A 276 2.09 7.53 -13.30
C LEU A 276 3.42 7.22 -12.59
N THR A 277 3.41 7.03 -11.28
CA THR A 277 4.60 6.64 -10.50
C THR A 277 5.08 5.27 -10.92
N ILE A 278 4.17 4.29 -11.04
CA ILE A 278 4.47 2.95 -11.53
C ILE A 278 5.17 3.01 -12.90
N ILE A 279 4.68 3.86 -13.81
CA ILE A 279 5.30 4.04 -15.13
C ILE A 279 6.72 4.59 -14.98
N LYS A 280 6.91 5.67 -14.24
CA LYS A 280 8.21 6.34 -14.07
C LYS A 280 9.27 5.41 -13.49
N ASP A 281 8.88 4.65 -12.48
CA ASP A 281 9.83 3.88 -11.67
C ASP A 281 10.15 2.52 -12.30
N ASN A 282 9.23 1.94 -13.12
CA ASN A 282 9.38 0.55 -13.57
C ASN A 282 9.37 0.36 -15.09
N ILE A 283 8.78 1.28 -15.86
CA ILE A 283 8.56 1.08 -17.31
C ILE A 283 9.49 1.98 -18.16
N GLY A 284 9.68 3.24 -17.75
CA GLY A 284 10.59 4.15 -18.43
C GLY A 284 10.21 5.62 -18.35
N HIS A 285 10.97 6.44 -19.04
CA HIS A 285 10.78 7.88 -19.03
C HIS A 285 9.42 8.28 -19.63
N ILE A 286 8.72 9.17 -18.92
CA ILE A 286 7.38 9.64 -19.34
C ILE A 286 7.41 10.44 -20.65
N ASP A 287 8.53 11.12 -20.94
CA ASP A 287 8.71 11.89 -22.18
C ASP A 287 8.65 11.02 -23.46
N GLU A 288 8.86 9.70 -23.31
CA GLU A 288 8.77 8.74 -24.39
C GLU A 288 7.36 8.15 -24.55
N ILE A 289 6.41 8.53 -23.68
CA ILE A 289 5.07 7.94 -23.62
C ILE A 289 4.04 9.00 -24.05
N ASN A 290 3.72 9.03 -25.32
CA ASN A 290 2.81 10.01 -25.91
C ASN A 290 1.39 9.50 -26.17
N ASN A 291 1.15 8.19 -26.08
CA ASN A 291 -0.14 7.54 -26.23
C ASN A 291 -0.18 6.16 -25.54
N ILE A 292 -1.37 5.58 -25.40
CA ILE A 292 -1.59 4.28 -24.73
C ILE A 292 -0.91 3.13 -25.50
N ALA A 293 -0.86 3.18 -26.82
CA ALA A 293 -0.24 2.12 -27.62
C ALA A 293 1.28 2.03 -27.35
N VAL A 294 1.96 3.17 -27.19
CA VAL A 294 3.37 3.22 -26.80
C VAL A 294 3.55 2.65 -25.39
N LEU A 295 2.70 3.01 -24.44
CA LEU A 295 2.75 2.44 -23.09
C LEU A 295 2.56 0.92 -23.12
N LYS A 296 1.55 0.42 -23.85
CA LYS A 296 1.30 -1.02 -24.06
C LYS A 296 2.54 -1.73 -24.60
N SER A 297 3.15 -1.17 -25.63
CA SER A 297 4.37 -1.72 -26.24
C SER A 297 5.55 -1.79 -25.26
N LYS A 298 5.73 -0.75 -24.43
CA LYS A 298 6.78 -0.75 -23.39
C LYS A 298 6.54 -1.82 -22.32
N ILE A 299 5.30 -2.01 -21.87
CA ILE A 299 4.93 -3.08 -20.93
C ILE A 299 5.21 -4.45 -21.55
N TYR A 300 4.76 -4.69 -22.76
CA TYR A 300 5.01 -5.95 -23.49
C TYR A 300 6.52 -6.23 -23.62
N ASN A 301 7.31 -5.24 -23.98
CA ASN A 301 8.75 -5.37 -24.11
C ASN A 301 9.42 -5.65 -22.74
N ALA A 302 8.96 -5.01 -21.67
CA ALA A 302 9.46 -5.29 -20.31
C ALA A 302 9.18 -6.74 -19.92
N LEU A 303 7.96 -7.24 -20.15
CA LEU A 303 7.58 -8.64 -19.90
C LEU A 303 8.40 -9.62 -20.74
N LYS A 304 8.74 -9.27 -21.98
CA LYS A 304 9.49 -10.14 -22.90
C LYS A 304 10.99 -10.16 -22.63
N TYR A 305 11.61 -9.04 -22.29
CA TYR A 305 13.07 -8.90 -22.28
C TYR A 305 13.69 -8.78 -20.87
N LYS A 306 12.94 -8.35 -19.84
CA LYS A 306 13.42 -8.46 -18.45
C LYS A 306 13.33 -9.90 -17.92
N SER A 307 12.75 -10.79 -18.70
CA SER A 307 12.56 -12.21 -18.38
C SER A 307 13.84 -13.07 -18.56
N CYS A 308 14.93 -12.49 -19.06
CA CYS A 308 16.18 -13.22 -19.35
C CYS A 308 17.23 -13.01 -18.25
#